data_c4332497fe10f94a18619eeff00bbd0a
#
_entry.id   c4332497fe10f94a18619eeff00bbd0a
#
_cell.length_a   1.000
_cell.length_b   1.000
_cell.length_c   1.000
_cell.angle_alpha   90.00
_cell.angle_beta   90.00
_cell.angle_gamma   90.00
#
_symmetry.space_group_name_H-M   'P 1'
#
loop_
_entity.id
_entity.type
_entity.pdbx_description
1 polymer ?
#
loop_
_entity_poly.entity_id
_entity_poly.type
_entity_poly.pdbx_seq_one_letter_code
_entity_poly.pdbx_strand_id
1 'polypeptide(L)'
;MYSHAAVFVSLSLAGLLLVGGCATPYDIGNADARVTPTEAAKDVPGMLNHTVAWGGLIAVTKNLKDRTEIEVVAYPLDSQNAPDRYAAPTGRFIVVQTGYLETADFAPGRLITVVGTATEARTGTVGEAKYVYPVVLASKLNLWPQAYGERRESNIHFGIGVGIIR
;
A
#
# COMPACT_ATOMS: atom_id res chain seq x y z
N MET A 1 -51.10 22.02 29.39
CA MET A 1 -51.11 21.78 27.95
C MET A 1 -49.72 22.07 27.34
N TYR A 2 -48.66 21.46 27.87
CA TYR A 2 -47.27 21.63 27.37
C TYR A 2 -46.51 20.29 27.61
N SER A 3 -46.77 19.27 26.81
CA SER A 3 -45.99 18.02 27.03
C SER A 3 -45.70 17.17 25.78
N HIS A 4 -46.00 17.63 24.58
CA HIS A 4 -45.79 16.81 23.38
C HIS A 4 -44.72 17.37 22.40
N ALA A 5 -44.21 18.59 22.59
CA ALA A 5 -43.23 19.17 21.69
C ALA A 5 -41.76 18.77 21.99
N ALA A 6 -41.47 18.39 23.24
CA ALA A 6 -40.07 18.07 23.64
C ALA A 6 -39.61 16.65 23.25
N VAL A 7 -40.52 15.72 22.97
CA VAL A 7 -40.19 14.33 22.62
C VAL A 7 -39.77 14.17 21.17
N PHE A 8 -40.29 14.99 20.26
CA PHE A 8 -39.97 14.91 18.82
C PHE A 8 -38.59 15.47 18.45
N VAL A 9 -38.01 16.39 19.23
CA VAL A 9 -36.68 16.97 18.98
C VAL A 9 -35.56 16.01 19.37
N SER A 10 -35.78 15.17 20.38
CA SER A 10 -34.75 14.20 20.86
C SER A 10 -34.57 13.01 19.94
N LEU A 11 -35.57 12.66 19.11
CA LEU A 11 -35.49 11.49 18.21
C LEU A 11 -34.80 11.81 16.89
N SER A 12 -34.76 13.08 16.49
CA SER A 12 -34.13 13.51 15.23
C SER A 12 -32.58 13.64 15.33
N LEU A 13 -32.02 13.77 16.54
CA LEU A 13 -30.59 13.92 16.75
C LEU A 13 -29.84 12.58 16.84
N ALA A 14 -30.53 11.48 17.13
CA ALA A 14 -29.96 10.14 17.23
C ALA A 14 -29.71 9.47 15.87
N GLY A 15 -30.31 9.96 14.78
CA GLY A 15 -30.18 9.37 13.43
C GLY A 15 -28.96 9.80 12.63
N LEU A 16 -28.15 10.74 13.10
CA LEU A 16 -27.08 11.36 12.28
C LEU A 16 -25.67 10.79 12.49
N LEU A 17 -25.51 9.74 13.30
CA LEU A 17 -24.20 9.23 13.72
C LEU A 17 -23.76 7.90 13.08
N LEU A 18 -24.42 7.40 12.03
CA LEU A 18 -24.11 6.09 11.45
C LEU A 18 -23.57 6.12 10.02
N VAL A 19 -22.97 7.22 9.56
CA VAL A 19 -22.21 7.21 8.30
C VAL A 19 -20.75 6.88 8.62
N GLY A 20 -20.52 5.70 9.16
CA GLY A 20 -19.21 5.07 9.17
C GLY A 20 -18.85 4.67 7.74
N GLY A 21 -18.16 5.52 6.99
CA GLY A 21 -17.62 5.18 5.68
C GLY A 21 -16.61 4.05 5.81
N CYS A 22 -17.00 2.80 5.56
CA CYS A 22 -16.05 1.70 5.37
C CYS A 22 -15.24 2.00 4.11
N ALA A 23 -13.95 2.28 4.24
CA ALA A 23 -13.06 2.35 3.09
C ALA A 23 -13.05 0.97 2.40
N THR A 24 -13.35 0.95 1.10
CA THR A 24 -13.31 -0.30 0.31
C THR A 24 -11.85 -0.66 0.03
N PRO A 25 -11.42 -1.91 0.31
CA PRO A 25 -10.09 -2.37 -0.04
C PRO A 25 -9.79 -2.22 -1.54
N TYR A 26 -8.53 -1.96 -1.88
CA TYR A 26 -8.11 -2.01 -3.27
C TYR A 26 -8.37 -3.39 -3.87
N ASP A 27 -9.06 -3.43 -5.02
CA ASP A 27 -9.46 -4.69 -5.65
C ASP A 27 -8.26 -5.40 -6.30
N ILE A 28 -7.82 -6.49 -5.69
CA ILE A 28 -6.78 -7.38 -6.20
C ILE A 28 -7.35 -8.58 -6.98
N GLY A 29 -8.69 -8.72 -7.06
CA GLY A 29 -9.35 -9.85 -7.72
C GLY A 29 -8.95 -11.20 -7.13
N ASN A 30 -8.60 -12.15 -7.99
CA ASN A 30 -8.16 -13.51 -7.60
C ASN A 30 -6.63 -13.63 -7.51
N ALA A 31 -5.88 -12.53 -7.47
CA ALA A 31 -4.43 -12.56 -7.36
C ALA A 31 -3.98 -13.13 -6.01
N ASP A 32 -2.93 -13.96 -6.02
CA ASP A 32 -2.38 -14.51 -4.78
C ASP A 32 -1.52 -13.46 -4.06
N ALA A 33 -1.98 -13.04 -2.89
CA ALA A 33 -1.27 -12.11 -2.00
C ALA A 33 -0.48 -12.83 -0.90
N ARG A 34 -0.56 -14.17 -0.81
CA ARG A 34 0.07 -14.96 0.27
C ARG A 34 1.50 -15.33 -0.06
N VAL A 35 1.77 -15.62 -1.33
CA VAL A 35 3.13 -15.92 -1.79
C VAL A 35 3.97 -14.66 -1.79
N THR A 36 5.10 -14.69 -1.12
CA THR A 36 6.01 -13.55 -1.03
C THR A 36 7.00 -13.52 -2.19
N PRO A 37 7.58 -12.35 -2.56
CA PRO A 37 8.66 -12.28 -3.54
C PRO A 37 9.87 -13.14 -3.17
N THR A 38 10.20 -13.29 -1.87
CA THR A 38 11.28 -14.17 -1.41
C THR A 38 10.99 -15.64 -1.70
N GLU A 39 9.75 -16.09 -1.53
CA GLU A 39 9.35 -17.47 -1.87
C GLU A 39 9.34 -17.68 -3.38
N ALA A 40 8.79 -16.74 -4.14
CA ALA A 40 8.81 -16.75 -5.60
C ALA A 40 10.24 -16.80 -6.18
N ALA A 41 11.20 -16.12 -5.55
CA ALA A 41 12.61 -16.17 -5.96
C ALA A 41 13.27 -17.54 -5.75
N LYS A 42 12.76 -18.38 -4.84
CA LYS A 42 13.26 -19.73 -4.57
C LYS A 42 12.69 -20.77 -5.54
N ASP A 43 11.48 -20.54 -6.03
CA ASP A 43 10.80 -21.44 -6.98
C ASP A 43 10.30 -20.66 -8.21
N VAL A 44 11.23 -20.14 -8.98
CA VAL A 44 10.91 -19.36 -10.19
C VAL A 44 10.08 -20.18 -11.19
N PRO A 45 10.38 -21.46 -11.48
CA PRO A 45 9.57 -22.24 -12.41
C PRO A 45 8.13 -22.43 -11.95
N GLY A 46 7.91 -22.67 -10.64
CA GLY A 46 6.58 -22.83 -10.05
C GLY A 46 5.76 -21.54 -10.04
N MET A 47 6.41 -20.39 -10.13
CA MET A 47 5.75 -19.09 -10.10
C MET A 47 5.44 -18.51 -11.47
N LEU A 48 5.99 -19.06 -12.55
CA LEU A 48 5.73 -18.56 -13.91
C LEU A 48 4.23 -18.63 -14.23
N ASN A 49 3.72 -17.54 -14.81
CA ASN A 49 2.31 -17.35 -15.18
C ASN A 49 1.32 -17.27 -13.99
N HIS A 50 1.80 -17.30 -12.75
CA HIS A 50 0.93 -17.04 -11.61
C HIS A 50 0.58 -15.57 -11.50
N THR A 51 -0.68 -15.29 -11.23
CA THR A 51 -1.15 -13.92 -10.94
C THR A 51 -0.98 -13.65 -9.45
N VAL A 52 -0.17 -12.66 -9.14
CA VAL A 52 0.16 -12.27 -7.76
C VAL A 52 -0.29 -10.85 -7.47
N ALA A 53 -0.54 -10.56 -6.18
CA ALA A 53 -0.74 -9.22 -5.66
C ALA A 53 0.37 -8.91 -4.66
N TRP A 54 1.30 -8.07 -5.04
CA TRP A 54 2.41 -7.64 -4.18
C TRP A 54 2.41 -6.12 -4.04
N GLY A 55 2.91 -5.65 -2.91
CA GLY A 55 3.04 -4.22 -2.70
C GLY A 55 4.27 -3.88 -1.88
N GLY A 56 4.63 -2.59 -1.87
CA GLY A 56 5.80 -2.16 -1.14
C GLY A 56 6.20 -0.72 -1.41
N LEU A 57 7.40 -0.39 -0.98
CA LEU A 57 8.05 0.90 -1.24
C LEU A 57 8.83 0.85 -2.54
N ILE A 58 8.62 1.83 -3.40
CA ILE A 58 9.44 2.06 -4.59
C ILE A 58 10.87 2.36 -4.17
N ALA A 59 11.81 1.58 -4.67
CA ALA A 59 13.25 1.83 -4.51
C ALA A 59 13.81 2.61 -5.69
N VAL A 60 13.45 2.20 -6.91
CA VAL A 60 13.93 2.83 -8.17
C VAL A 60 12.83 2.72 -9.22
N THR A 61 12.65 3.78 -10.01
CA THR A 61 11.81 3.79 -11.21
C THR A 61 12.66 4.18 -12.42
N LYS A 62 12.57 3.37 -13.49
CA LYS A 62 13.30 3.60 -14.75
C LYS A 62 12.34 3.53 -15.93
N ASN A 63 12.24 4.61 -16.69
CA ASN A 63 11.57 4.62 -17.97
C ASN A 63 12.52 4.13 -19.07
N LEU A 64 12.09 3.10 -19.78
CA LEU A 64 12.74 2.54 -20.96
C LEU A 64 11.98 2.98 -22.21
N LYS A 65 12.39 2.48 -23.38
CA LYS A 65 11.82 2.93 -24.65
C LYS A 65 10.29 2.69 -24.76
N ASP A 66 9.82 1.56 -24.25
CA ASP A 66 8.43 1.05 -24.43
C ASP A 66 7.76 0.65 -23.14
N ARG A 67 8.46 0.75 -22.00
CA ARG A 67 7.97 0.33 -20.69
C ARG A 67 8.64 1.11 -19.55
N THR A 68 8.04 1.03 -18.39
CA THR A 68 8.63 1.47 -17.12
C THR A 68 8.95 0.25 -16.27
N GLU A 69 10.13 0.21 -15.67
CA GLU A 69 10.53 -0.78 -14.67
C GLU A 69 10.63 -0.12 -13.30
N ILE A 70 10.02 -0.77 -12.29
CA ILE A 70 10.02 -0.28 -10.90
C ILE A 70 10.60 -1.38 -10.02
N GLU A 71 11.69 -1.09 -9.30
CA GLU A 71 12.17 -1.94 -8.22
C GLU A 71 11.41 -1.59 -6.95
N VAL A 72 10.90 -2.62 -6.27
CA VAL A 72 10.05 -2.48 -5.08
C VAL A 72 10.63 -3.31 -3.94
N VAL A 73 10.72 -2.70 -2.75
CA VAL A 73 10.91 -3.41 -1.47
C VAL A 73 9.54 -3.83 -1.00
N ALA A 74 9.28 -5.14 -1.01
CA ALA A 74 7.97 -5.71 -0.70
C ALA A 74 7.69 -5.75 0.80
N TYR A 75 6.44 -5.49 1.15
CA TYR A 75 5.88 -5.63 2.49
C TYR A 75 4.58 -6.44 2.44
N PRO A 76 4.16 -7.07 3.55
CA PRO A 76 2.85 -7.69 3.64
C PRO A 76 1.75 -6.68 3.31
N LEU A 77 0.66 -7.14 2.68
CA LEU A 77 -0.52 -6.32 2.45
C LEU A 77 -1.42 -6.34 3.69
N ASP A 78 -1.96 -5.18 4.05
CA ASP A 78 -2.95 -5.02 5.12
C ASP A 78 -4.37 -5.37 4.63
N SER A 79 -5.39 -5.14 5.48
CA SER A 79 -6.79 -5.38 5.17
C SER A 79 -7.35 -4.49 4.04
N GLN A 80 -6.65 -3.43 3.66
CA GLN A 80 -6.98 -2.56 2.54
C GLN A 80 -6.22 -2.94 1.27
N ASN A 81 -5.42 -4.01 1.31
CA ASN A 81 -4.46 -4.40 0.28
C ASN A 81 -3.37 -3.35 0.04
N ALA A 82 -3.07 -2.53 1.06
CA ALA A 82 -1.96 -1.61 1.07
C ALA A 82 -0.72 -2.25 1.74
N PRO A 83 0.50 -1.88 1.31
CA PRO A 83 1.71 -2.39 1.96
C PRO A 83 1.85 -1.87 3.39
N ASP A 84 2.00 -2.77 4.36
CA ASP A 84 2.32 -2.41 5.74
C ASP A 84 3.83 -2.14 5.90
N ARG A 85 4.23 -0.90 5.71
CA ARG A 85 5.63 -0.46 5.81
C ARG A 85 6.28 -0.63 7.20
N TYR A 86 5.48 -0.93 8.23
CA TYR A 86 5.95 -1.18 9.60
C TYR A 86 6.18 -2.66 9.89
N ALA A 87 5.71 -3.55 9.01
CA ALA A 87 6.03 -4.97 9.07
C ALA A 87 7.45 -5.25 8.54
N ALA A 88 7.95 -6.45 8.76
CA ALA A 88 9.19 -6.89 8.15
C ALA A 88 9.05 -7.00 6.63
N PRO A 89 10.04 -6.57 5.82
CA PRO A 89 10.00 -6.72 4.38
C PRO A 89 10.00 -8.19 3.96
N THR A 90 9.24 -8.51 2.91
CA THR A 90 9.05 -9.87 2.39
C THR A 90 9.88 -10.17 1.14
N GLY A 91 10.80 -9.30 0.80
CA GLY A 91 11.70 -9.43 -0.34
C GLY A 91 11.73 -8.21 -1.25
N ARG A 92 12.19 -8.42 -2.47
CA ARG A 92 12.19 -7.40 -3.53
C ARG A 92 11.68 -8.01 -4.82
N PHE A 93 11.07 -7.22 -5.67
CA PHE A 93 10.63 -7.63 -7.00
C PHE A 93 10.73 -6.45 -7.98
N ILE A 94 10.68 -6.79 -9.26
CA ILE A 94 10.65 -5.80 -10.35
C ILE A 94 9.25 -5.81 -10.96
N VAL A 95 8.65 -4.65 -11.08
CA VAL A 95 7.41 -4.42 -11.83
C VAL A 95 7.79 -3.98 -13.23
N VAL A 96 7.19 -4.60 -14.23
CA VAL A 96 7.22 -4.14 -15.62
C VAL A 96 5.84 -3.58 -15.95
N GLN A 97 5.76 -2.29 -16.24
CA GLN A 97 4.55 -1.61 -16.69
C GLN A 97 4.73 -1.20 -18.12
N THR A 98 3.82 -1.59 -19.01
CA THR A 98 3.82 -1.12 -20.41
C THR A 98 3.60 0.38 -20.47
N GLY A 99 4.41 1.05 -21.28
CA GLY A 99 4.35 2.50 -21.45
C GLY A 99 5.12 3.29 -20.39
N TYR A 100 4.91 4.59 -20.42
CA TYR A 100 5.60 5.57 -19.57
C TYR A 100 4.81 5.82 -18.28
N LEU A 101 5.50 5.88 -17.17
CA LEU A 101 4.99 6.39 -15.89
C LEU A 101 5.76 7.64 -15.50
N GLU A 102 5.06 8.64 -14.93
CA GLU A 102 5.70 9.85 -14.44
C GLU A 102 6.56 9.55 -13.21
N THR A 103 7.88 9.70 -13.34
CA THR A 103 8.84 9.35 -12.28
C THR A 103 8.71 10.25 -11.04
N ALA A 104 8.13 11.44 -11.17
CA ALA A 104 7.85 12.31 -10.03
C ALA A 104 6.74 11.70 -9.14
N ASP A 105 5.73 11.07 -9.72
CA ASP A 105 4.66 10.40 -9.00
C ASP A 105 5.13 9.06 -8.44
N PHE A 106 5.85 8.29 -9.25
CA PHE A 106 6.42 6.98 -8.89
C PHE A 106 7.83 7.12 -8.33
N ALA A 107 8.04 8.11 -7.47
CA ALA A 107 9.33 8.40 -6.86
C ALA A 107 9.71 7.36 -5.78
N PRO A 108 11.01 7.19 -5.48
CA PRO A 108 11.46 6.38 -4.34
C PRO A 108 10.74 6.76 -3.05
N GLY A 109 10.39 5.74 -2.24
CA GLY A 109 9.67 5.92 -0.97
C GLY A 109 8.15 5.98 -1.09
N ARG A 110 7.57 6.02 -2.30
CA ARG A 110 6.12 5.92 -2.50
C ARG A 110 5.65 4.47 -2.33
N LEU A 111 4.45 4.30 -1.78
CA LEU A 111 3.81 3.00 -1.61
C LEU A 111 3.00 2.64 -2.86
N ILE A 112 3.18 1.41 -3.35
CA ILE A 112 2.38 0.86 -4.46
C ILE A 112 1.85 -0.52 -4.12
N THR A 113 0.71 -0.89 -4.69
CA THR A 113 0.23 -2.27 -4.80
C THR A 113 0.07 -2.61 -6.27
N VAL A 114 0.60 -3.77 -6.66
CA VAL A 114 0.63 -4.26 -8.04
C VAL A 114 -0.10 -5.58 -8.10
N VAL A 115 -1.01 -5.71 -9.06
CA VAL A 115 -1.54 -7.00 -9.50
C VAL A 115 -0.94 -7.30 -10.87
N GLY A 116 -0.39 -8.49 -11.04
CA GLY A 116 0.22 -8.85 -12.32
C GLY A 116 0.65 -10.29 -12.38
N THR A 117 1.20 -10.67 -13.53
CA THR A 117 1.67 -12.02 -13.80
C THR A 117 3.17 -12.13 -13.59
N ALA A 118 3.61 -13.11 -12.81
CA ALA A 118 5.03 -13.44 -12.70
C ALA A 118 5.54 -14.03 -14.02
N THR A 119 6.53 -13.39 -14.65
CA THR A 119 6.99 -13.73 -16.01
C THR A 119 8.39 -14.33 -16.06
N GLU A 120 9.27 -13.89 -15.17
CA GLU A 120 10.67 -14.29 -15.14
C GLU A 120 11.30 -13.97 -13.78
N ALA A 121 12.56 -14.31 -13.59
CA ALA A 121 13.38 -13.75 -12.55
C ALA A 121 14.68 -13.20 -13.13
N ARG A 122 15.17 -12.11 -12.55
CA ARG A 122 16.43 -11.48 -12.95
C ARG A 122 17.41 -11.51 -11.81
N THR A 123 18.66 -11.85 -12.10
CA THR A 123 19.75 -11.73 -11.14
C THR A 123 20.29 -10.32 -11.17
N GLY A 124 20.44 -9.73 -10.00
CA GLY A 124 21.02 -8.41 -9.79
C GLY A 124 21.77 -8.33 -8.49
N THR A 125 21.92 -7.11 -7.94
CA THR A 125 22.59 -6.89 -6.65
C THR A 125 21.77 -5.94 -5.78
N VAL A 126 21.86 -6.14 -4.47
CA VAL A 126 21.43 -5.18 -3.43
C VAL A 126 22.70 -4.81 -2.66
N GLY A 127 23.22 -3.60 -2.89
CA GLY A 127 24.59 -3.30 -2.51
C GLY A 127 25.56 -4.25 -3.23
N GLU A 128 26.38 -5.00 -2.47
CA GLU A 128 27.32 -5.99 -3.02
C GLU A 128 26.74 -7.42 -3.05
N ALA A 129 25.59 -7.65 -2.43
CA ALA A 129 24.99 -8.97 -2.35
C ALA A 129 24.22 -9.34 -3.63
N LYS A 130 24.46 -10.56 -4.15
CA LYS A 130 23.65 -11.11 -5.25
C LYS A 130 22.21 -11.31 -4.80
N TYR A 131 21.27 -10.92 -5.64
CA TYR A 131 19.84 -11.02 -5.37
C TYR A 131 19.07 -11.50 -6.60
N VAL A 132 18.06 -12.36 -6.38
CA VAL A 132 17.16 -12.83 -7.43
C VAL A 132 15.85 -12.07 -7.31
N TYR A 133 15.51 -11.29 -8.31
CA TYR A 133 14.30 -10.49 -8.39
C TYR A 133 13.24 -11.21 -9.22
N PRO A 134 12.13 -11.67 -8.64
CA PRO A 134 10.95 -12.02 -9.42
C PRO A 134 10.46 -10.81 -10.21
N VAL A 135 10.06 -11.01 -11.45
CA VAL A 135 9.55 -9.96 -12.33
C VAL A 135 8.06 -10.15 -12.56
N VAL A 136 7.29 -9.10 -12.36
CA VAL A 136 5.84 -9.08 -12.52
C VAL A 136 5.47 -8.11 -13.64
N LEU A 137 4.80 -8.63 -14.67
CA LEU A 137 4.14 -7.81 -15.68
C LEU A 137 2.82 -7.29 -15.10
N ALA A 138 2.75 -6.00 -14.84
CA ALA A 138 1.60 -5.38 -14.19
C ALA A 138 0.36 -5.38 -15.09
N SER A 139 -0.77 -5.80 -14.52
CA SER A 139 -2.11 -5.62 -15.09
C SER A 139 -2.88 -4.50 -14.40
N LYS A 140 -2.65 -4.31 -13.09
CA LYS A 140 -3.17 -3.20 -12.30
C LYS A 140 -2.05 -2.65 -11.42
N LEU A 141 -2.00 -1.34 -11.23
CA LEU A 141 -1.06 -0.68 -10.36
C LEU A 141 -1.77 0.42 -9.58
N ASN A 142 -1.70 0.38 -8.26
CA ASN A 142 -2.24 1.40 -7.37
C ASN A 142 -1.11 2.13 -6.66
N LEU A 143 -1.05 3.45 -6.86
CA LEU A 143 -0.16 4.34 -6.13
C LEU A 143 -0.90 4.92 -4.94
N TRP A 144 -0.46 4.58 -3.73
CA TRP A 144 -1.10 5.05 -2.51
C TRP A 144 -0.81 6.54 -2.25
N PRO A 145 -1.73 7.27 -1.58
CA PRO A 145 -1.45 8.64 -1.17
C PRO A 145 -0.15 8.74 -0.36
N GLN A 146 0.57 9.85 -0.48
CA GLN A 146 1.90 10.00 0.13
C GLN A 146 1.89 9.84 1.66
N ALA A 147 0.82 10.33 2.32
CA ALA A 147 0.63 10.18 3.77
C ALA A 147 -0.01 8.84 4.18
N TYR A 148 -0.20 7.89 3.24
CA TYR A 148 -0.82 6.61 3.58
C TYR A 148 0.09 5.79 4.50
N GLY A 149 -0.49 5.29 5.59
CA GLY A 149 0.25 4.52 6.58
C GLY A 149 1.22 5.33 7.45
N GLU A 150 1.30 6.64 7.32
CA GLU A 150 2.03 7.46 8.29
C GLU A 150 1.29 7.45 9.61
N ARG A 151 1.98 7.05 10.69
CA ARG A 151 1.44 7.21 12.04
C ARG A 151 1.32 8.70 12.32
N ARG A 152 0.09 9.20 12.44
CA ARG A 152 -0.11 10.53 13.02
C ARG A 152 0.34 10.46 14.47
N GLU A 153 1.52 10.96 14.75
CA GLU A 153 1.88 11.31 16.14
C GLU A 153 0.92 12.40 16.59
N SER A 154 -0.10 12.02 17.35
CA SER A 154 -0.96 12.99 18.00
C SER A 154 -0.15 13.61 19.13
N ASN A 155 0.53 14.71 18.84
CA ASN A 155 1.15 15.55 19.88
C ASN A 155 0.02 16.23 20.68
N ILE A 156 -0.56 15.50 21.63
CA ILE A 156 -1.48 16.06 22.60
C ILE A 156 -0.62 16.78 23.64
N HIS A 157 -0.44 18.07 23.49
CA HIS A 157 0.18 18.92 24.50
C HIS A 157 -0.87 19.24 25.56
N PHE A 158 -0.83 18.54 26.69
CA PHE A 158 -1.57 18.96 27.89
C PHE A 158 -0.82 20.12 28.53
N GLY A 159 -1.22 21.34 28.26
CA GLY A 159 -0.77 22.52 29.00
C GLY A 159 -1.54 22.63 30.31
N ILE A 160 -0.95 22.29 31.47
CA ILE A 160 -1.50 22.62 32.80
C ILE A 160 -1.08 24.06 33.10
N GLY A 161 -2.00 25.01 32.85
CA GLY A 161 -1.82 26.41 33.31
C GLY A 161 -2.11 26.53 34.80
N VAL A 162 -1.07 26.70 35.64
CA VAL A 162 -1.24 27.09 37.05
C VAL A 162 -1.32 28.63 37.10
N GLY A 163 -2.54 29.16 37.21
CA GLY A 163 -2.76 30.59 37.47
C GLY A 163 -2.54 30.90 38.93
N ILE A 164 -1.50 31.66 39.27
CA ILE A 164 -1.33 32.24 40.61
C ILE A 164 -2.08 33.58 40.65
N ILE A 165 -3.17 33.64 41.39
CA ILE A 165 -3.90 34.89 41.68
C ILE A 165 -3.24 35.51 42.93
N ARG A 166 -2.83 36.78 42.77
CA ARG A 166 -2.26 37.60 43.82
C ARG A 166 -3.25 38.71 44.19
#